data_4899805fed3c44bb1facafcda4aa765c
#
_entry.id   4899805fed3c44bb1facafcda4aa765c
#
_cell.length_a   1.000
_cell.length_b   1.000
_cell.length_c   1.000
_cell.angle_alpha   90.00
_cell.angle_beta   90.00
_cell.angle_gamma   90.00
#
_symmetry.space_group_name_H-M   'P 1'
#
loop_
_entity.id
_entity.type
_entity.pdbx_description
1 polymer ?
#
loop_
_entity_poly.entity_id
_entity_poly.type
_entity_poly.pdbx_seq_one_letter_code
_entity_poly.pdbx_strand_id
1 'polypeptide(L)'
;KCIRYRHNRYDQLEQLLVSNHAGYDRIIIVTESIFSMDGDEADLRRLVTLKQQYDNVLLYVDEAHAVGVRGIHGLGCAEEQDCVADIDFLCGTFGKALASVGGYIVCSKTIRDYLINKMRTFIFTTALPPVNLLWTFFILEHLDSFSFRRERLKRISSLLKDALVKKGYA
;
A
#
# COMPACT_ATOMS: atom_id res chain seq x y z
N LYS A 1 16.07 13.29 -6.74
CA LYS A 1 16.41 13.71 -5.36
C LYS A 1 15.42 13.03 -4.41
N CYS A 2 15.87 12.46 -3.27
CA CYS A 2 15.02 11.94 -2.21
C CYS A 2 14.98 12.95 -1.04
N ILE A 3 13.77 13.27 -0.59
CA ILE A 3 13.55 14.14 0.58
C ILE A 3 12.69 13.33 1.55
N ARG A 4 13.09 13.28 2.82
CA ARG A 4 12.35 12.58 3.87
C ARG A 4 11.50 13.56 4.66
N TYR A 5 10.26 13.18 4.94
CA TYR A 5 9.42 13.80 5.96
C TYR A 5 9.25 12.87 7.15
N ARG A 6 8.90 13.43 8.30
CA ARG A 6 8.73 12.66 9.53
C ARG A 6 7.48 11.79 9.43
N HIS A 7 7.51 10.66 10.10
CA HIS A 7 6.44 9.67 10.15
C HIS A 7 5.07 10.33 10.41
N ASN A 8 4.12 10.10 9.51
CA ASN A 8 2.76 10.64 9.52
C ASN A 8 2.64 12.18 9.73
N ARG A 9 3.72 12.95 9.44
CA ARG A 9 3.69 14.43 9.54
C ARG A 9 3.29 15.04 8.20
N TYR A 10 2.00 15.00 7.92
CA TYR A 10 1.41 15.51 6.66
C TYR A 10 1.55 17.02 6.51
N ASP A 11 1.59 17.78 7.61
CA ASP A 11 1.92 19.20 7.63
C ASP A 11 3.32 19.50 7.06
N GLN A 12 4.31 18.71 7.44
CA GLN A 12 5.65 18.80 6.89
C GLN A 12 5.69 18.40 5.40
N LEU A 13 4.96 17.36 5.02
CA LEU A 13 4.85 16.93 3.63
C LEU A 13 4.24 18.05 2.77
N GLU A 14 3.18 18.70 3.23
CA GLU A 14 2.53 19.81 2.55
C GLU A 14 3.51 20.98 2.32
N GLN A 15 4.28 21.37 3.35
CA GLN A 15 5.32 22.38 3.22
C GLN A 15 6.40 22.01 2.21
N LEU A 16 6.79 20.75 2.16
CA LEU A 16 7.74 20.24 1.17
C LEU A 16 7.18 20.29 -0.26
N LEU A 17 5.91 19.96 -0.46
CA LEU A 17 5.25 20.08 -1.76
C LEU A 17 5.16 21.55 -2.21
N VAL A 18 4.70 22.45 -1.34
CA VAL A 18 4.67 23.90 -1.62
C VAL A 18 6.03 24.40 -2.08
N SER A 19 7.10 23.99 -1.39
CA SER A 19 8.45 24.50 -1.66
C SER A 19 9.11 23.87 -2.89
N ASN A 20 8.65 22.71 -3.36
CA ASN A 20 9.38 21.96 -4.37
C ASN A 20 8.58 21.66 -5.65
N HIS A 21 7.24 21.74 -5.66
CA HIS A 21 6.44 21.28 -6.80
C HIS A 21 6.80 21.93 -8.13
N ALA A 22 7.12 23.22 -8.13
CA ALA A 22 7.50 23.96 -9.34
C ALA A 22 8.91 23.64 -9.86
N GLY A 23 9.76 23.01 -9.05
CA GLY A 23 11.16 22.71 -9.39
C GLY A 23 11.40 21.32 -9.99
N TYR A 24 10.36 20.50 -10.13
CA TYR A 24 10.46 19.12 -10.63
C TYR A 24 9.34 18.80 -11.61
N ASP A 25 9.67 18.07 -12.68
CA ASP A 25 8.69 17.58 -13.64
C ASP A 25 7.72 16.57 -13.01
N ARG A 26 8.20 15.77 -12.08
CA ARG A 26 7.38 14.82 -11.32
C ARG A 26 7.90 14.66 -9.90
N ILE A 27 6.97 14.57 -8.96
CA ILE A 27 7.21 14.25 -7.55
C ILE A 27 6.41 13.00 -7.23
N ILE A 28 7.01 12.06 -6.52
CA ILE A 28 6.32 10.86 -6.05
C ILE A 28 6.32 10.90 -4.52
N ILE A 29 5.13 10.94 -3.93
CA ILE A 29 4.95 10.69 -2.50
C ILE A 29 4.97 9.18 -2.31
N VAL A 30 5.82 8.68 -1.42
CA VAL A 30 5.94 7.25 -1.12
C VAL A 30 5.59 7.01 0.34
N THR A 31 4.69 6.06 0.58
CA THR A 31 4.28 5.65 1.93
C THR A 31 3.94 4.16 1.98
N GLU A 32 3.92 3.60 3.18
CA GLU A 32 3.20 2.35 3.47
C GLU A 32 1.78 2.70 3.93
N SER A 33 0.80 1.83 3.73
CA SER A 33 -0.54 1.99 4.29
C SER A 33 -0.61 1.55 5.75
N ILE A 34 0.10 0.48 6.08
CA ILE A 34 0.40 0.04 7.45
C ILE A 34 1.91 -0.05 7.57
N PHE A 35 2.48 0.69 8.52
CA PHE A 35 3.92 0.72 8.72
C PHE A 35 4.40 -0.52 9.46
N SER A 36 5.41 -1.19 8.90
CA SER A 36 5.88 -2.50 9.37
C SER A 36 6.46 -2.47 10.78
N MET A 37 7.07 -1.37 11.20
CA MET A 37 7.75 -1.27 12.49
C MET A 37 6.83 -0.77 13.60
N ASP A 38 5.94 0.16 13.29
CA ASP A 38 5.10 0.84 14.29
C ASP A 38 3.69 0.24 14.32
N GLY A 39 3.25 -0.41 13.23
CA GLY A 39 1.93 -1.02 13.10
C GLY A 39 0.78 -0.02 12.98
N ASP A 40 1.08 1.26 12.87
CA ASP A 40 0.11 2.31 12.64
C ASP A 40 -0.20 2.51 11.15
N GLU A 41 -1.20 3.31 10.86
CA GLU A 41 -1.76 3.49 9.53
C GLU A 41 -1.48 4.89 8.98
N ALA A 42 -1.30 4.96 7.66
CA ALA A 42 -1.30 6.23 6.95
C ALA A 42 -2.73 6.73 6.68
N ASP A 43 -2.95 8.02 6.79
CA ASP A 43 -4.14 8.69 6.29
C ASP A 43 -4.02 8.88 4.76
N LEU A 44 -4.46 7.86 4.02
CA LEU A 44 -4.35 7.85 2.56
C LEU A 44 -5.25 8.90 1.91
N ARG A 45 -6.43 9.19 2.49
CA ARG A 45 -7.33 10.24 1.97
C ARG A 45 -6.67 11.62 2.05
N ARG A 46 -5.95 11.90 3.13
CA ARG A 46 -5.19 13.14 3.26
C ARG A 46 -4.05 13.22 2.25
N LEU A 47 -3.35 12.12 2.01
CA LEU A 47 -2.31 12.05 0.98
C LEU A 47 -2.86 12.26 -0.44
N VAL A 48 -4.01 11.68 -0.74
CA VAL A 48 -4.75 11.92 -2.00
C VAL A 48 -5.10 13.40 -2.13
N THR A 49 -5.66 14.02 -1.07
CA THR A 49 -5.99 15.45 -1.07
C THR A 49 -4.77 16.33 -1.34
N LEU A 50 -3.63 16.02 -0.73
CA LEU A 50 -2.37 16.74 -0.97
C LEU A 50 -1.88 16.55 -2.41
N LYS A 51 -1.91 15.32 -2.92
CA LYS A 51 -1.53 15.02 -4.30
C LYS A 51 -2.38 15.81 -5.29
N GLN A 52 -3.69 15.84 -5.11
CA GLN A 52 -4.64 16.47 -6.03
C GLN A 52 -4.48 17.99 -6.16
N GLN A 53 -3.70 18.63 -5.29
CA GLN A 53 -3.39 20.06 -5.39
C GLN A 53 -2.35 20.37 -6.49
N TYR A 54 -1.69 19.33 -7.06
CA TYR A 54 -0.57 19.50 -7.99
C TYR A 54 -0.63 18.48 -9.13
N ASP A 55 -0.60 18.94 -10.37
CA ASP A 55 -0.66 18.09 -11.57
C ASP A 55 0.56 17.19 -11.78
N ASN A 56 1.67 17.51 -11.13
CA ASN A 56 2.92 16.78 -11.25
C ASN A 56 3.25 15.87 -10.06
N VAL A 57 2.33 15.72 -9.09
CA VAL A 57 2.51 14.87 -7.92
C VAL A 57 1.79 13.55 -8.11
N LEU A 58 2.48 12.46 -7.88
CA LEU A 58 1.99 11.09 -7.92
C LEU A 58 2.07 10.46 -6.53
N LEU A 59 1.18 9.51 -6.23
CA LEU A 59 1.12 8.80 -4.96
C LEU A 59 1.46 7.32 -5.17
N TYR A 60 2.48 6.86 -4.44
CA TYR A 60 2.87 5.46 -4.33
C TYR A 60 2.53 4.95 -2.92
N VAL A 61 1.73 3.91 -2.85
CA VAL A 61 1.32 3.28 -1.58
C VAL A 61 1.71 1.81 -1.58
N ASP A 62 2.43 1.39 -0.55
CA ASP A 62 2.74 -0.01 -0.29
C ASP A 62 1.71 -0.61 0.66
N GLU A 63 0.95 -1.59 0.17
CA GLU A 63 -0.08 -2.34 0.89
C GLU A 63 0.41 -3.71 1.39
N ALA A 64 1.70 -3.94 1.40
CA ALA A 64 2.27 -5.26 1.72
C ALA A 64 1.82 -5.82 3.07
N HIS A 65 1.52 -4.97 4.04
CA HIS A 65 0.99 -5.35 5.36
C HIS A 65 -0.53 -5.33 5.45
N ALA A 66 -1.24 -4.80 4.46
CA ALA A 66 -2.68 -4.61 4.50
C ALA A 66 -3.46 -5.53 3.55
N VAL A 67 -2.90 -5.87 2.38
CA VAL A 67 -3.55 -6.78 1.43
C VAL A 67 -3.80 -8.16 2.07
N GLY A 68 -5.02 -8.68 1.89
CA GLY A 68 -5.48 -9.93 2.51
C GLY A 68 -5.94 -9.78 3.98
N VAL A 69 -5.66 -8.62 4.61
CA VAL A 69 -5.90 -8.36 6.04
C VAL A 69 -6.94 -7.28 6.26
N ARG A 70 -6.87 -6.19 5.49
CA ARG A 70 -7.73 -4.99 5.62
C ARG A 70 -8.65 -4.85 4.41
N GLY A 71 -9.72 -4.10 4.59
CA GLY A 71 -10.75 -3.90 3.58
C GLY A 71 -11.82 -4.99 3.58
N ILE A 72 -13.00 -4.69 3.05
CA ILE A 72 -14.15 -5.61 3.03
C ILE A 72 -13.87 -6.82 2.14
N HIS A 73 -13.24 -6.60 0.98
CA HIS A 73 -12.81 -7.63 0.05
C HIS A 73 -11.37 -8.11 0.30
N GLY A 74 -10.64 -7.48 1.26
CA GLY A 74 -9.25 -7.79 1.57
C GLY A 74 -8.24 -7.11 0.64
N LEU A 75 -8.62 -6.03 -0.01
CA LEU A 75 -7.76 -5.32 -0.95
C LEU A 75 -6.81 -4.31 -0.27
N GLY A 76 -6.95 -4.10 1.05
CA GLY A 76 -6.04 -3.27 1.82
C GLY A 76 -6.67 -2.01 2.41
N CYS A 77 -5.83 -1.12 2.93
CA CYS A 77 -6.27 0.15 3.53
C CYS A 77 -6.79 1.15 2.49
N ALA A 78 -6.29 1.10 1.27
CA ALA A 78 -6.81 1.96 0.19
C ALA A 78 -8.27 1.66 -0.14
N GLU A 79 -8.66 0.37 -0.09
CA GLU A 79 -10.07 -0.03 -0.17
C GLU A 79 -10.86 0.48 1.04
N GLU A 80 -10.35 0.25 2.24
CA GLU A 80 -11.04 0.63 3.49
C GLU A 80 -11.24 2.14 3.59
N GLN A 81 -10.30 2.92 3.05
CA GLN A 81 -10.37 4.37 2.99
C GLN A 81 -11.02 4.89 1.69
N ASP A 82 -11.54 4.01 0.81
CA ASP A 82 -12.22 4.34 -0.44
C ASP A 82 -11.43 5.34 -1.32
N CYS A 83 -10.16 5.00 -1.60
CA CYS A 83 -9.26 5.84 -2.39
C CYS A 83 -8.36 5.07 -3.37
N VAL A 84 -8.70 3.80 -3.66
CA VAL A 84 -7.92 2.95 -4.60
C VAL A 84 -7.71 3.64 -5.96
N ALA A 85 -8.77 4.27 -6.50
CA ALA A 85 -8.73 4.90 -7.82
C ALA A 85 -7.85 6.16 -7.89
N ASP A 86 -7.54 6.76 -6.74
CA ASP A 86 -6.77 7.99 -6.63
C ASP A 86 -5.25 7.73 -6.44
N ILE A 87 -4.84 6.47 -6.25
CA ILE A 87 -3.45 6.08 -6.05
C ILE A 87 -2.84 5.72 -7.42
N ASP A 88 -1.67 6.30 -7.73
CA ASP A 88 -1.01 6.07 -9.03
C ASP A 88 -0.23 4.76 -9.08
N PHE A 89 0.36 4.36 -7.95
CA PHE A 89 1.09 3.10 -7.78
C PHE A 89 0.63 2.43 -6.50
N LEU A 90 -0.24 1.45 -6.60
CA LEU A 90 -0.64 0.62 -5.47
C LEU A 90 0.15 -0.68 -5.52
N CYS A 91 1.05 -0.88 -4.57
CA CYS A 91 1.93 -2.04 -4.52
C CYS A 91 1.51 -3.00 -3.41
N GLY A 92 1.80 -4.26 -3.60
CA GLY A 92 1.60 -5.27 -2.58
C GLY A 92 2.50 -6.47 -2.80
N THR A 93 2.49 -7.37 -1.82
CA THR A 93 3.29 -8.60 -1.86
C THR A 93 2.41 -9.83 -1.81
N PHE A 94 2.85 -10.87 -2.50
CA PHE A 94 2.28 -12.22 -2.35
C PHE A 94 2.90 -13.00 -1.19
N GLY A 95 4.00 -12.49 -0.60
CA GLY A 95 4.82 -13.20 0.38
C GLY A 95 4.35 -13.12 1.84
N LYS A 96 3.24 -12.44 2.13
CA LYS A 96 2.68 -12.29 3.49
C LYS A 96 1.33 -13.01 3.60
N ALA A 97 0.24 -12.28 3.70
CA ALA A 97 -1.10 -12.86 3.88
C ALA A 97 -1.54 -13.80 2.73
N LEU A 98 -1.01 -13.61 1.53
CA LEU A 98 -1.34 -14.44 0.37
C LEU A 98 -0.49 -15.72 0.28
N ALA A 99 0.45 -15.94 1.21
CA ALA A 99 1.25 -17.17 1.37
C ALA A 99 1.90 -17.67 0.07
N SER A 100 2.45 -16.78 -0.73
CA SER A 100 3.11 -17.06 -2.01
C SER A 100 4.45 -16.32 -2.12
N VAL A 101 4.95 -16.07 -3.31
CA VAL A 101 6.16 -15.28 -3.58
C VAL A 101 5.91 -14.24 -4.65
N GLY A 102 6.70 -13.15 -4.61
CA GLY A 102 6.60 -12.06 -5.57
C GLY A 102 5.76 -10.89 -5.05
N GLY A 103 5.45 -9.99 -5.95
CA GLY A 103 4.67 -8.80 -5.67
C GLY A 103 3.98 -8.27 -6.93
N TYR A 104 3.20 -7.23 -6.76
CA TYR A 104 2.45 -6.61 -7.84
C TYR A 104 2.42 -5.10 -7.70
N ILE A 105 2.15 -4.45 -8.82
CA ILE A 105 1.84 -3.02 -8.90
C ILE A 105 0.53 -2.88 -9.66
N VAL A 106 -0.45 -2.25 -9.03
CA VAL A 106 -1.68 -1.80 -9.68
C VAL A 106 -1.49 -0.33 -10.05
N CYS A 107 -1.70 0.00 -11.32
CA CYS A 107 -1.50 1.35 -11.85
C CYS A 107 -2.27 1.54 -13.16
N SER A 108 -2.27 2.77 -13.68
CA SER A 108 -2.88 3.06 -14.98
C SER A 108 -2.18 2.30 -16.12
N LYS A 109 -2.89 2.08 -17.24
CA LYS A 109 -2.33 1.44 -18.44
C LYS A 109 -1.07 2.14 -18.92
N THR A 110 -1.05 3.47 -18.92
CA THR A 110 0.11 4.27 -19.36
C THR A 110 1.33 4.01 -18.47
N ILE A 111 1.16 3.99 -17.15
CA ILE A 111 2.25 3.68 -16.21
C ILE A 111 2.71 2.23 -16.41
N ARG A 112 1.79 1.28 -16.52
CA ARG A 112 2.11 -0.13 -16.77
C ARG A 112 2.96 -0.31 -18.03
N ASP A 113 2.54 0.29 -19.15
CA ASP A 113 3.26 0.17 -20.42
C ASP A 113 4.65 0.81 -20.34
N TYR A 114 4.79 1.91 -19.58
CA TYR A 114 6.10 2.50 -19.28
C TYR A 114 6.99 1.56 -18.44
N LEU A 115 6.45 0.99 -17.35
CA LEU A 115 7.20 0.10 -16.46
C LEU A 115 7.68 -1.16 -17.19
N ILE A 116 6.85 -1.79 -18.04
CA ILE A 116 7.22 -2.97 -18.83
C ILE A 116 8.44 -2.67 -19.71
N ASN A 117 8.55 -1.44 -20.24
CA ASN A 117 9.61 -1.07 -21.17
C ASN A 117 10.83 -0.43 -20.50
N LYS A 118 10.74 0.04 -19.26
CA LYS A 118 11.80 0.83 -18.60
C LYS A 118 12.23 0.31 -17.23
N MET A 119 11.41 -0.48 -16.56
CA MET A 119 11.73 -1.00 -15.23
C MET A 119 12.73 -2.15 -15.33
N ARG A 120 14.00 -1.85 -15.06
CA ARG A 120 15.11 -2.83 -15.20
C ARG A 120 14.91 -4.07 -14.34
N THR A 121 14.43 -3.92 -13.12
CA THR A 121 14.15 -5.04 -12.21
C THR A 121 13.05 -5.96 -12.73
N PHE A 122 12.13 -5.47 -13.56
CA PHE A 122 11.13 -6.28 -14.24
C PHE A 122 11.67 -6.94 -15.50
N ILE A 123 12.42 -6.20 -16.32
CA ILE A 123 12.96 -6.67 -17.60
C ILE A 123 13.99 -7.80 -17.40
N PHE A 124 14.83 -7.68 -16.37
CA PHE A 124 15.95 -8.59 -16.12
C PHE A 124 15.66 -9.60 -14.99
N THR A 125 14.41 -9.92 -14.75
CA THR A 125 13.99 -10.95 -13.77
C THR A 125 13.48 -12.20 -14.48
N THR A 126 13.62 -13.34 -13.84
CA THR A 126 12.96 -14.59 -14.26
C THR A 126 11.50 -14.58 -13.86
N ALA A 127 10.66 -15.23 -14.66
CA ALA A 127 9.24 -15.41 -14.32
C ALA A 127 9.07 -16.20 -13.02
N LEU A 128 7.99 -15.91 -12.31
CA LEU A 128 7.58 -16.70 -11.14
C LEU A 128 7.25 -18.14 -11.57
N PRO A 129 7.54 -19.14 -10.72
CA PRO A 129 7.16 -20.51 -11.02
C PRO A 129 5.63 -20.64 -11.21
N PRO A 130 5.17 -21.44 -12.20
CA PRO A 130 3.75 -21.60 -12.49
C PRO A 130 2.89 -22.00 -11.29
N VAL A 131 3.43 -22.85 -10.40
CA VAL A 131 2.73 -23.26 -9.16
C VAL A 131 2.42 -22.08 -8.24
N ASN A 132 3.34 -21.11 -8.12
CA ASN A 132 3.12 -19.91 -7.33
C ASN A 132 2.10 -18.98 -7.97
N LEU A 133 2.09 -18.87 -9.30
CA LEU A 133 1.08 -18.09 -10.03
C LEU A 133 -0.32 -18.68 -9.85
N LEU A 134 -0.46 -19.99 -10.02
CA LEU A 134 -1.73 -20.71 -9.81
C LEU A 134 -2.23 -20.59 -8.38
N TRP A 135 -1.32 -20.74 -7.41
CA TRP A 135 -1.66 -20.55 -5.99
C TRP A 135 -2.12 -19.12 -5.70
N THR A 136 -1.37 -18.12 -6.18
CA THR A 136 -1.74 -16.70 -5.99
C THR A 136 -3.08 -16.40 -6.63
N PHE A 137 -3.31 -16.88 -7.85
CA PHE A 137 -4.59 -16.74 -8.55
C PHE A 137 -5.74 -17.34 -7.75
N PHE A 138 -5.56 -18.58 -7.28
CA PHE A 138 -6.56 -19.28 -6.44
C PHE A 138 -6.89 -18.46 -5.17
N ILE A 139 -5.88 -17.93 -4.47
CA ILE A 139 -6.11 -17.14 -3.26
C ILE A 139 -6.85 -15.84 -3.59
N LEU A 140 -6.49 -15.15 -4.67
CA LEU A 140 -7.15 -13.91 -5.08
C LEU A 140 -8.62 -14.13 -5.46
N GLU A 141 -8.94 -15.21 -6.19
CA GLU A 141 -10.33 -15.55 -6.51
C GLU A 141 -11.19 -15.89 -5.28
N HIS A 142 -10.55 -16.35 -4.20
CA HIS A 142 -11.25 -16.74 -2.98
C HIS A 142 -11.13 -15.70 -1.85
N LEU A 143 -10.53 -14.55 -2.11
CA LEU A 143 -10.21 -13.55 -1.08
C LEU A 143 -11.46 -13.06 -0.33
N ASP A 144 -12.57 -12.87 -1.04
CA ASP A 144 -13.86 -12.53 -0.44
C ASP A 144 -14.36 -13.58 0.55
N SER A 145 -14.20 -14.85 0.22
CA SER A 145 -14.64 -15.96 1.06
C SER A 145 -13.89 -16.03 2.39
N PHE A 146 -12.76 -15.34 2.51
CA PHE A 146 -11.96 -15.25 3.74
C PHE A 146 -12.36 -14.08 4.67
N SER A 147 -13.47 -13.40 4.41
CA SER A 147 -13.98 -12.29 5.25
C SER A 147 -14.05 -12.67 6.74
N PHE A 148 -14.58 -13.87 7.06
CA PHE A 148 -14.66 -14.35 8.44
C PHE A 148 -13.29 -14.48 9.13
N ARG A 149 -12.21 -14.75 8.38
CA ARG A 149 -10.84 -14.81 8.90
C ARG A 149 -10.33 -13.41 9.22
N ARG A 150 -10.63 -12.42 8.37
CA ARG A 150 -10.29 -11.00 8.60
C ARG A 150 -11.00 -10.47 9.84
N GLU A 151 -12.28 -10.73 9.96
CA GLU A 151 -13.07 -10.35 11.14
C GLU A 151 -12.53 -10.98 12.43
N ARG A 152 -12.21 -12.28 12.38
CA ARG A 152 -11.60 -12.98 13.51
C ARG A 152 -10.26 -12.36 13.89
N LEU A 153 -9.40 -12.07 12.93
CA LEU A 153 -8.10 -11.43 13.16
C LEU A 153 -8.28 -10.07 13.82
N LYS A 154 -9.16 -9.23 13.30
CA LYS A 154 -9.50 -7.91 13.85
C LYS A 154 -9.93 -8.03 15.32
N ARG A 155 -10.84 -8.96 15.62
CA ARG A 155 -11.30 -9.22 16.98
C ARG A 155 -10.19 -9.65 17.93
N ILE A 156 -9.35 -10.60 17.51
CA ILE A 156 -8.25 -11.11 18.34
C ILE A 156 -7.22 -9.99 18.59
N SER A 157 -6.88 -9.20 17.57
CA SER A 157 -5.95 -8.08 17.69
C SER A 157 -6.47 -7.03 18.67
N SER A 158 -7.75 -6.67 18.60
CA SER A 158 -8.37 -5.74 19.56
C SER A 158 -8.32 -6.29 20.97
N LEU A 159 -8.70 -7.55 21.18
CA LEU A 159 -8.66 -8.16 22.52
C LEU A 159 -7.25 -8.17 23.11
N LEU A 160 -6.24 -8.49 22.30
CA LEU A 160 -4.85 -8.46 22.74
C LEU A 160 -4.41 -7.04 23.11
N LYS A 161 -4.70 -6.06 22.24
CA LYS A 161 -4.39 -4.65 22.50
C LYS A 161 -5.01 -4.16 23.80
N ASP A 162 -6.31 -4.42 24.00
CA ASP A 162 -7.03 -4.02 25.20
C ASP A 162 -6.45 -4.68 26.47
N ALA A 163 -6.07 -5.95 26.37
CA ALA A 163 -5.45 -6.67 27.48
C ALA A 163 -4.06 -6.10 27.83
N LEU A 164 -3.27 -5.70 26.83
CA LEU A 164 -1.96 -5.09 27.05
C LEU A 164 -2.10 -3.69 27.67
N VAL A 165 -2.98 -2.86 27.12
CA VAL A 165 -3.25 -1.52 27.66
C VAL A 165 -3.71 -1.61 29.14
N LYS A 166 -4.62 -2.54 29.47
CA LYS A 166 -5.06 -2.76 30.88
C LYS A 166 -3.92 -3.16 31.82
N LYS A 167 -2.85 -3.74 31.29
CA LYS A 167 -1.65 -4.12 32.05
C LYS A 167 -0.56 -3.04 32.06
N GLY A 168 -0.82 -1.86 31.45
CA GLY A 168 0.11 -0.74 31.41
C GLY A 168 1.16 -0.83 30.30
N TYR A 169 0.99 -1.72 29.32
CA TYR A 169 1.81 -1.73 28.11
C TYR A 169 1.16 -0.78 27.09
N ALA A 170 1.91 0.19 26.60
CA ALA A 170 1.48 1.14 25.58
C ALA A 170 1.88 0.64 24.19
#